data_6b8b6ed0f1d90a5a2c5d0ce8dfe4c61d
#
_entry.id   6b8b6ed0f1d90a5a2c5d0ce8dfe4c61d
#
_cell.length_a   1.000
_cell.length_b   1.000
_cell.length_c   1.000
_cell.angle_alpha   90.00
_cell.angle_beta   90.00
_cell.angle_gamma   90.00
#
_symmetry.space_group_name_H-M   'P 1'
#
loop_
_entity.id
_entity.type
_entity.pdbx_description
1 polymer ?
#
loop_
_entity_poly.entity_id
_entity_poly.type
_entity_poly.pdbx_seq_one_letter_code
_entity_poly.pdbx_strand_id
1 'polypeptide(L)'
;MRIGIVGATGQVGGVMRRILTERAFPVDELRLFASARSAGRTLPWQGTEITVEDADTADYRGLDVVLFSAGKGASRTLAPKVAETGAVVIDNSSAWRMDPQVPLVVAEVNPHAIADRPRGIIANPNCTTMAIMPVLRPLHREAGLVAMVVATYQAVSGAGLSGVAELDEQVRKVAERATELTHDGAAVEFPEPRQFSQPIAFNVLPLAGALVDDETEEEHKLRNESRKILEIPGLRVSGTCVRVPVFTGHSMQVNARFASPLSPARAAELLADAPGVAVDDVPTPLKAAGQDPSYVGRLRSDETADNGLAFFVSNDNLRKGAALNAVQIAELLAA
;
A
#
# COMPACT_ATOMS: atom_id res chain seq x y z
N MET A 1 -18.04 13.98 10.37
CA MET A 1 -18.40 13.26 9.13
C MET A 1 -18.98 11.88 9.43
N ARG A 2 -19.91 11.42 8.62
CA ARG A 2 -20.49 10.06 8.70
C ARG A 2 -19.68 9.15 7.79
N ILE A 3 -18.99 8.18 8.38
CA ILE A 3 -18.00 7.33 7.71
C ILE A 3 -18.51 5.89 7.60
N GLY A 4 -18.34 5.30 6.42
CA GLY A 4 -18.53 3.87 6.19
C GLY A 4 -17.18 3.17 5.96
N ILE A 5 -17.03 1.91 6.41
CA ILE A 5 -15.90 1.05 6.05
C ILE A 5 -16.42 -0.26 5.48
N VAL A 6 -16.21 -0.47 4.18
CA VAL A 6 -16.50 -1.74 3.49
C VAL A 6 -15.26 -2.63 3.54
N GLY A 7 -15.43 -3.88 3.99
CA GLY A 7 -14.33 -4.78 4.33
C GLY A 7 -13.81 -4.58 5.75
N ALA A 8 -14.65 -4.09 6.65
CA ALA A 8 -14.31 -3.73 8.03
C ALA A 8 -13.74 -4.88 8.88
N THR A 9 -14.05 -6.14 8.54
CA THR A 9 -13.54 -7.35 9.23
C THR A 9 -12.17 -7.81 8.72
N GLY A 10 -11.69 -7.20 7.63
CA GLY A 10 -10.39 -7.50 7.05
C GLY A 10 -9.24 -6.79 7.79
N GLN A 11 -8.01 -7.18 7.45
CA GLN A 11 -6.80 -6.65 8.06
C GLN A 11 -6.69 -5.12 7.89
N VAL A 12 -6.84 -4.61 6.68
CA VAL A 12 -6.77 -3.16 6.38
C VAL A 12 -7.95 -2.40 6.99
N GLY A 13 -9.17 -2.97 6.96
CA GLY A 13 -10.34 -2.38 7.63
C GLY A 13 -10.14 -2.18 9.13
N GLY A 14 -9.47 -3.13 9.80
CA GLY A 14 -9.06 -3.00 11.19
C GLY A 14 -8.05 -1.86 11.41
N VAL A 15 -7.08 -1.71 10.50
CA VAL A 15 -6.09 -0.61 10.55
C VAL A 15 -6.78 0.74 10.28
N MET A 16 -7.72 0.83 9.33
CA MET A 16 -8.50 2.05 9.07
C MET A 16 -9.22 2.54 10.34
N ARG A 17 -9.92 1.65 11.05
CA ARG A 17 -10.59 2.00 12.32
C ARG A 17 -9.60 2.54 13.35
N ARG A 18 -8.44 1.89 13.49
CA ARG A 18 -7.40 2.33 14.43
C ARG A 18 -6.87 3.72 14.06
N ILE A 19 -6.54 3.97 12.80
CA ILE A 19 -6.00 5.24 12.31
C ILE A 19 -7.01 6.38 12.48
N LEU A 20 -8.29 6.15 12.20
CA LEU A 20 -9.35 7.15 12.46
C LEU A 20 -9.35 7.59 13.94
N THR A 21 -9.14 6.65 14.88
CA THR A 21 -9.02 6.96 16.31
C THR A 21 -7.71 7.68 16.64
N GLU A 22 -6.57 7.15 16.19
CA GLU A 22 -5.24 7.70 16.48
C GLU A 22 -5.09 9.15 15.99
N ARG A 23 -5.71 9.46 14.85
CA ARG A 23 -5.67 10.79 14.23
C ARG A 23 -6.80 11.72 14.72
N ALA A 24 -7.62 11.26 15.65
CA ALA A 24 -8.79 12.00 16.14
C ALA A 24 -9.65 12.54 14.98
N PHE A 25 -9.83 11.72 13.94
CA PHE A 25 -10.66 12.10 12.78
C PHE A 25 -12.10 12.42 13.26
N PRO A 26 -12.73 13.50 12.77
CA PRO A 26 -14.05 13.93 13.25
C PRO A 26 -15.17 12.99 12.73
N VAL A 27 -15.38 11.88 13.40
CA VAL A 27 -16.42 10.89 13.08
C VAL A 27 -17.66 11.16 13.92
N ASP A 28 -18.75 11.57 13.27
CA ASP A 28 -20.07 11.73 13.90
C ASP A 28 -20.80 10.38 13.96
N GLU A 29 -20.64 9.55 12.94
CA GLU A 29 -21.20 8.21 12.84
C GLU A 29 -20.20 7.29 12.10
N LEU A 30 -19.98 6.08 12.64
CA LEU A 30 -19.22 5.02 11.96
C LEU A 30 -20.12 3.83 11.68
N ARG A 31 -20.20 3.43 10.41
CA ARG A 31 -20.88 2.20 9.99
C ARG A 31 -19.88 1.23 9.37
N LEU A 32 -20.03 -0.04 9.69
CA LEU A 32 -19.11 -1.10 9.30
C LEU A 32 -19.81 -2.12 8.40
N PHE A 33 -19.22 -2.40 7.26
CA PHE A 33 -19.81 -3.29 6.26
C PHE A 33 -18.83 -4.42 5.90
N ALA A 34 -19.34 -5.62 5.71
CA ALA A 34 -18.59 -6.77 5.21
C ALA A 34 -19.52 -7.72 4.43
N SER A 35 -18.99 -8.82 3.94
CA SER A 35 -19.82 -9.85 3.28
C SER A 35 -20.85 -10.45 4.24
N ALA A 36 -21.91 -11.03 3.71
CA ALA A 36 -22.98 -11.72 4.46
C ALA A 36 -22.45 -12.70 5.53
N ARG A 37 -21.30 -13.37 5.28
CA ARG A 37 -20.65 -14.26 6.26
C ARG A 37 -20.20 -13.57 7.55
N SER A 38 -19.95 -12.27 7.49
CA SER A 38 -19.46 -11.47 8.61
C SER A 38 -20.53 -10.51 9.16
N ALA A 39 -21.65 -10.38 8.48
CA ALA A 39 -22.77 -9.57 8.95
C ALA A 39 -23.30 -10.08 10.30
N GLY A 40 -23.73 -9.15 11.16
CA GLY A 40 -24.18 -9.43 12.52
C GLY A 40 -23.06 -9.58 13.56
N ARG A 41 -21.80 -9.68 13.16
CA ARG A 41 -20.67 -9.61 14.11
C ARG A 41 -20.54 -8.19 14.65
N THR A 42 -20.03 -8.06 15.88
CA THR A 42 -19.68 -6.76 16.42
C THR A 42 -18.17 -6.52 16.38
N LEU A 43 -17.78 -5.27 16.23
CA LEU A 43 -16.38 -4.84 16.25
C LEU A 43 -16.23 -3.63 17.18
N PRO A 44 -15.18 -3.59 18.01
CA PRO A 44 -14.98 -2.51 18.97
C PRO A 44 -14.59 -1.19 18.27
N TRP A 45 -15.15 -0.08 18.75
CA TRP A 45 -14.84 1.28 18.33
C TRP A 45 -15.03 2.25 19.48
N GLN A 46 -13.95 2.91 19.94
CA GLN A 46 -13.98 3.96 20.98
C GLN A 46 -14.85 3.61 22.22
N GLY A 47 -14.70 2.39 22.72
CA GLY A 47 -15.44 1.92 23.92
C GLY A 47 -16.86 1.44 23.65
N THR A 48 -17.32 1.43 22.40
CA THR A 48 -18.61 0.87 21.97
C THR A 48 -18.42 -0.30 21.03
N GLU A 49 -19.45 -1.10 20.82
CA GLU A 49 -19.51 -2.18 19.85
C GLU A 49 -20.37 -1.76 18.66
N ILE A 50 -19.83 -1.84 17.43
CA ILE A 50 -20.57 -1.55 16.19
C ILE A 50 -20.88 -2.85 15.48
N THR A 51 -22.16 -3.07 15.17
CA THR A 51 -22.60 -4.23 14.38
C THR A 51 -22.19 -4.06 12.93
N VAL A 52 -21.61 -5.11 12.35
CA VAL A 52 -21.24 -5.19 10.93
C VAL A 52 -22.49 -5.48 10.10
N GLU A 53 -22.73 -4.66 9.11
CA GLU A 53 -23.83 -4.79 8.16
C GLU A 53 -23.40 -5.60 6.92
N ASP A 54 -24.37 -6.23 6.23
CA ASP A 54 -24.11 -6.88 4.96
C ASP A 54 -23.92 -5.82 3.86
N ALA A 55 -22.73 -5.78 3.28
CA ALA A 55 -22.34 -4.80 2.28
C ALA A 55 -23.21 -4.83 1.02
N ASP A 56 -23.75 -6.00 0.63
CA ASP A 56 -24.52 -6.15 -0.61
C ASP A 56 -25.96 -5.61 -0.47
N THR A 57 -26.51 -5.58 0.74
CA THR A 57 -27.90 -5.21 1.01
C THR A 57 -28.07 -3.93 1.83
N ALA A 58 -26.99 -3.39 2.37
CA ALA A 58 -27.01 -2.20 3.21
C ALA A 58 -27.46 -0.95 2.46
N ASP A 59 -28.08 -0.02 3.20
CA ASP A 59 -28.40 1.31 2.72
C ASP A 59 -27.25 2.28 3.06
N TYR A 60 -26.58 2.82 2.04
CA TYR A 60 -25.46 3.74 2.20
C TYR A 60 -25.85 5.23 2.24
N ARG A 61 -27.14 5.54 2.10
CA ARG A 61 -27.63 6.92 2.14
C ARG A 61 -27.26 7.60 3.47
N GLY A 62 -26.86 8.83 3.37
CA GLY A 62 -26.50 9.65 4.51
C GLY A 62 -25.04 9.53 4.96
N LEU A 63 -24.24 8.64 4.38
CA LEU A 63 -22.79 8.63 4.57
C LEU A 63 -22.11 9.73 3.74
N ASP A 64 -21.06 10.35 4.30
CA ASP A 64 -20.29 11.39 3.64
C ASP A 64 -19.11 10.76 2.86
N VAL A 65 -18.40 9.81 3.49
CA VAL A 65 -17.25 9.09 2.91
C VAL A 65 -17.35 7.61 3.23
N VAL A 66 -17.03 6.76 2.24
CA VAL A 66 -16.95 5.30 2.44
C VAL A 66 -15.57 4.79 2.02
N LEU A 67 -14.84 4.23 2.97
CA LEU A 67 -13.53 3.62 2.77
C LEU A 67 -13.71 2.15 2.34
N PHE A 68 -13.18 1.78 1.17
CA PHE A 68 -13.30 0.43 0.62
C PHE A 68 -12.01 -0.37 0.78
N SER A 69 -12.12 -1.56 1.37
CA SER A 69 -11.06 -2.56 1.43
C SER A 69 -11.61 -3.98 1.24
N ALA A 70 -12.40 -4.18 0.17
CA ALA A 70 -13.15 -5.43 -0.07
C ALA A 70 -12.71 -6.19 -1.33
N GLY A 71 -11.60 -5.79 -1.95
CA GLY A 71 -11.06 -6.40 -3.16
C GLY A 71 -11.74 -5.90 -4.45
N LYS A 72 -11.07 -6.18 -5.60
CA LYS A 72 -11.41 -5.66 -6.93
C LYS A 72 -12.84 -5.99 -7.38
N GLY A 73 -13.28 -7.25 -7.17
CA GLY A 73 -14.61 -7.69 -7.60
C GLY A 73 -15.75 -6.97 -6.88
N ALA A 74 -15.70 -6.95 -5.55
CA ALA A 74 -16.69 -6.26 -4.73
C ALA A 74 -16.71 -4.76 -5.01
N SER A 75 -15.53 -4.13 -5.14
CA SER A 75 -15.45 -2.71 -5.44
C SER A 75 -16.08 -2.36 -6.80
N ARG A 76 -15.86 -3.14 -7.85
CA ARG A 76 -16.50 -2.90 -9.15
C ARG A 76 -18.02 -2.89 -9.10
N THR A 77 -18.60 -3.71 -8.24
CA THR A 77 -20.06 -3.84 -8.10
C THR A 77 -20.63 -2.79 -7.15
N LEU A 78 -19.97 -2.55 -6.00
CA LEU A 78 -20.54 -1.75 -4.92
C LEU A 78 -20.14 -0.28 -4.98
N ALA A 79 -18.89 0.05 -5.36
CA ALA A 79 -18.42 1.43 -5.31
C ALA A 79 -19.28 2.42 -6.13
N PRO A 80 -19.72 2.09 -7.38
CA PRO A 80 -20.62 2.97 -8.11
C PRO A 80 -21.98 3.17 -7.40
N LYS A 81 -22.56 2.10 -6.86
CA LYS A 81 -23.84 2.16 -6.14
C LYS A 81 -23.75 3.07 -4.89
N VAL A 82 -22.63 2.97 -4.17
CA VAL A 82 -22.38 3.83 -3.00
C VAL A 82 -22.18 5.28 -3.43
N ALA A 83 -21.41 5.53 -4.48
CA ALA A 83 -21.21 6.87 -5.00
C ALA A 83 -22.54 7.52 -5.49
N GLU A 84 -23.46 6.76 -6.08
CA GLU A 84 -24.80 7.21 -6.49
C GLU A 84 -25.66 7.68 -5.30
N THR A 85 -25.35 7.27 -4.05
CA THR A 85 -26.04 7.80 -2.85
C THR A 85 -25.54 9.18 -2.41
N GLY A 86 -24.52 9.71 -3.06
CA GLY A 86 -23.89 10.99 -2.74
C GLY A 86 -22.64 10.89 -1.86
N ALA A 87 -22.30 9.69 -1.36
CA ALA A 87 -21.07 9.47 -0.60
C ALA A 87 -19.84 9.46 -1.52
N VAL A 88 -18.72 10.00 -1.04
CA VAL A 88 -17.43 9.83 -1.74
C VAL A 88 -16.83 8.49 -1.36
N VAL A 89 -16.51 7.66 -2.36
CA VAL A 89 -15.83 6.37 -2.16
C VAL A 89 -14.32 6.56 -2.27
N ILE A 90 -13.57 6.08 -1.27
CA ILE A 90 -12.11 5.97 -1.31
C ILE A 90 -11.75 4.49 -1.40
N ASP A 91 -11.35 4.03 -2.59
CA ASP A 91 -11.17 2.60 -2.88
C ASP A 91 -9.72 2.14 -2.84
N ASN A 92 -9.42 1.23 -1.91
CA ASN A 92 -8.09 0.64 -1.75
C ASN A 92 -7.82 -0.53 -2.72
N SER A 93 -8.81 -0.97 -3.49
CA SER A 93 -8.61 -2.03 -4.47
C SER A 93 -7.96 -1.54 -5.77
N SER A 94 -7.60 -2.46 -6.65
CA SER A 94 -7.08 -2.11 -7.98
C SER A 94 -8.17 -1.83 -9.03
N ALA A 95 -9.45 -1.80 -8.63
CA ALA A 95 -10.58 -1.74 -9.56
C ALA A 95 -10.59 -0.48 -10.45
N TRP A 96 -10.22 0.65 -9.88
CA TRP A 96 -10.42 1.98 -10.46
C TRP A 96 -9.12 2.75 -10.74
N ARG A 97 -7.97 2.24 -10.31
CA ARG A 97 -6.71 2.98 -10.34
C ARG A 97 -6.33 3.52 -11.72
N MET A 98 -6.61 2.76 -12.78
CA MET A 98 -6.29 3.14 -14.15
C MET A 98 -7.51 3.65 -14.94
N ASP A 99 -8.67 3.80 -14.30
CA ASP A 99 -9.81 4.49 -14.92
C ASP A 99 -9.47 5.98 -15.09
N PRO A 100 -9.62 6.55 -16.31
CA PRO A 100 -9.30 7.97 -16.55
C PRO A 100 -10.25 8.94 -15.84
N GLN A 101 -11.44 8.49 -15.44
CA GLN A 101 -12.42 9.30 -14.72
C GLN A 101 -12.32 9.16 -13.20
N VAL A 102 -11.33 8.43 -12.71
CA VAL A 102 -11.10 8.22 -11.28
C VAL A 102 -9.69 8.70 -10.91
N PRO A 103 -9.54 9.69 -10.04
CA PRO A 103 -8.23 10.13 -9.60
C PRO A 103 -7.54 9.06 -8.76
N LEU A 104 -6.24 8.89 -8.96
CA LEU A 104 -5.37 8.03 -8.18
C LEU A 104 -4.51 8.90 -7.27
N VAL A 105 -4.72 8.84 -5.96
CA VAL A 105 -4.24 9.89 -5.05
C VAL A 105 -3.30 9.35 -3.98
N VAL A 106 -2.15 10.00 -3.83
CA VAL A 106 -1.31 9.97 -2.63
C VAL A 106 -1.38 11.35 -1.98
N ALA A 107 -1.88 11.43 -0.76
CA ALA A 107 -2.26 12.67 -0.11
C ALA A 107 -1.12 13.72 -0.06
N GLU A 108 0.14 13.29 0.12
CA GLU A 108 1.31 14.17 0.17
C GLU A 108 1.88 14.52 -1.22
N VAL A 109 1.40 13.89 -2.30
CA VAL A 109 2.01 13.98 -3.63
C VAL A 109 1.18 14.75 -4.61
N ASN A 110 -0.08 14.36 -4.77
CA ASN A 110 -1.02 14.93 -5.73
C ASN A 110 -2.42 15.17 -5.14
N PRO A 111 -2.55 15.85 -3.97
CA PRO A 111 -3.85 16.10 -3.32
C PRO A 111 -4.83 16.87 -4.21
N HIS A 112 -4.33 17.70 -5.14
CA HIS A 112 -5.16 18.47 -6.08
C HIS A 112 -6.04 17.58 -6.96
N ALA A 113 -5.61 16.34 -7.24
CA ALA A 113 -6.35 15.42 -8.10
C ALA A 113 -7.71 15.01 -7.52
N ILE A 114 -7.95 15.17 -6.20
CA ILE A 114 -9.25 14.87 -5.58
C ILE A 114 -10.38 15.78 -6.10
N ALA A 115 -10.06 16.95 -6.65
CA ALA A 115 -11.06 17.89 -7.15
C ALA A 115 -11.80 17.34 -8.38
N ASP A 116 -11.12 16.55 -9.22
CA ASP A 116 -11.69 15.93 -10.42
C ASP A 116 -12.05 14.46 -10.17
N ARG A 117 -13.26 14.23 -9.65
CA ARG A 117 -13.80 12.89 -9.33
C ARG A 117 -15.22 12.70 -9.86
N PRO A 118 -15.45 12.75 -11.18
CA PRO A 118 -16.79 12.74 -11.77
C PRO A 118 -17.59 11.48 -11.42
N ARG A 119 -16.93 10.38 -11.04
CA ARG A 119 -17.59 9.15 -10.59
C ARG A 119 -17.85 9.08 -9.08
N GLY A 120 -17.53 10.11 -8.31
CA GLY A 120 -17.63 10.06 -6.84
C GLY A 120 -16.67 9.06 -6.19
N ILE A 121 -15.70 8.53 -6.96
CA ILE A 121 -14.73 7.52 -6.51
C ILE A 121 -13.33 8.13 -6.59
N ILE A 122 -12.51 7.88 -5.55
CA ILE A 122 -11.09 8.18 -5.49
C ILE A 122 -10.34 6.86 -5.29
N ALA A 123 -9.38 6.56 -6.14
CA ALA A 123 -8.57 5.34 -6.02
C ALA A 123 -7.37 5.58 -5.10
N ASN A 124 -7.16 4.62 -4.19
CA ASN A 124 -5.99 4.52 -3.33
C ASN A 124 -4.96 3.61 -4.00
N PRO A 125 -3.68 4.02 -4.13
CA PRO A 125 -2.68 3.28 -4.91
C PRO A 125 -2.28 1.93 -4.32
N ASN A 126 -1.49 1.19 -5.09
CA ASN A 126 -0.80 -0.01 -4.63
C ASN A 126 0.20 0.31 -3.51
N CYS A 127 0.35 -0.61 -2.55
CA CYS A 127 1.15 -0.40 -1.35
C CYS A 127 2.64 -0.12 -1.65
N THR A 128 3.23 -0.78 -2.65
CA THR A 128 4.63 -0.53 -3.04
C THR A 128 4.79 0.82 -3.75
N THR A 129 3.87 1.14 -4.67
CA THR A 129 3.87 2.44 -5.35
C THR A 129 3.73 3.57 -4.33
N MET A 130 2.74 3.48 -3.45
CA MET A 130 2.45 4.51 -2.46
C MET A 130 3.62 4.77 -1.51
N ALA A 131 4.41 3.73 -1.18
CA ALA A 131 5.57 3.84 -0.31
C ALA A 131 6.67 4.77 -0.84
N ILE A 132 6.92 4.76 -2.15
CA ILE A 132 8.02 5.52 -2.76
C ILE A 132 7.59 6.88 -3.32
N MET A 133 6.30 7.11 -3.53
CA MET A 133 5.83 8.38 -4.14
C MET A 133 6.16 9.63 -3.30
N PRO A 134 5.98 9.65 -1.96
CA PRO A 134 6.39 10.78 -1.13
C PRO A 134 7.89 11.07 -1.19
N VAL A 135 8.72 10.03 -1.37
CA VAL A 135 10.18 10.14 -1.53
C VAL A 135 10.54 10.69 -2.91
N LEU A 136 9.89 10.20 -3.97
CA LEU A 136 10.22 10.59 -5.34
C LEU A 136 9.73 11.99 -5.72
N ARG A 137 8.61 12.46 -5.15
CA ARG A 137 8.02 13.76 -5.53
C ARG A 137 8.95 14.96 -5.31
N PRO A 138 9.57 15.17 -4.12
CA PRO A 138 10.51 16.27 -3.92
C PRO A 138 11.74 16.15 -4.81
N LEU A 139 12.27 14.94 -4.99
CA LEU A 139 13.43 14.70 -5.87
C LEU A 139 13.11 15.00 -7.34
N HIS A 140 11.88 14.61 -7.78
CA HIS A 140 11.40 14.94 -9.12
C HIS A 140 11.25 16.45 -9.35
N ARG A 141 10.70 17.17 -8.37
CA ARG A 141 10.55 18.64 -8.46
C ARG A 141 11.89 19.34 -8.57
N GLU A 142 12.91 18.84 -7.89
CA GLU A 142 14.27 19.42 -7.92
C GLU A 142 15.02 19.10 -9.20
N ALA A 143 15.03 17.83 -9.63
CA ALA A 143 15.97 17.35 -10.65
C ALA A 143 15.32 16.68 -11.88
N GLY A 144 13.99 16.52 -11.90
CA GLY A 144 13.27 15.90 -13.04
C GLY A 144 13.52 14.39 -13.15
N LEU A 145 12.70 13.56 -12.51
CA LEU A 145 12.79 12.10 -12.60
C LEU A 145 12.48 11.62 -14.02
N VAL A 146 13.37 10.82 -14.62
CA VAL A 146 13.28 10.31 -16.01
C VAL A 146 13.13 8.80 -16.08
N ALA A 147 13.72 8.08 -15.14
CA ALA A 147 13.64 6.63 -15.08
C ALA A 147 13.89 6.13 -13.66
N MET A 148 13.39 4.92 -13.36
CA MET A 148 13.73 4.21 -12.13
C MET A 148 13.76 2.70 -12.36
N VAL A 149 14.66 2.04 -11.64
CA VAL A 149 14.69 0.58 -11.47
C VAL A 149 14.40 0.30 -10.01
N VAL A 150 13.48 -0.61 -9.75
CA VAL A 150 12.99 -0.90 -8.38
C VAL A 150 12.98 -2.41 -8.15
N ALA A 151 13.70 -2.86 -7.13
CA ALA A 151 13.51 -4.19 -6.56
C ALA A 151 12.72 -4.07 -5.27
N THR A 152 11.61 -4.79 -5.13
CA THR A 152 10.80 -4.77 -3.92
C THR A 152 11.09 -5.95 -3.01
N TYR A 153 10.91 -5.76 -1.71
CA TYR A 153 10.94 -6.78 -0.66
C TYR A 153 9.62 -6.71 0.08
N GLN A 154 8.62 -7.46 -0.43
CA GLN A 154 7.23 -7.32 0.02
C GLN A 154 6.88 -8.31 1.11
N ALA A 155 6.45 -7.80 2.26
CA ALA A 155 5.95 -8.58 3.38
C ALA A 155 4.70 -9.41 3.02
N VAL A 156 4.51 -10.53 3.70
CA VAL A 156 3.39 -11.46 3.46
C VAL A 156 2.02 -10.87 3.78
N SER A 157 1.93 -9.87 4.67
CA SER A 157 0.67 -9.16 4.96
C SER A 157 0.04 -8.49 3.75
N GLY A 158 0.83 -8.17 2.70
CA GLY A 158 0.33 -7.69 1.42
C GLY A 158 -0.56 -8.70 0.69
N ALA A 159 -0.43 -10.00 0.99
CA ALA A 159 -1.30 -11.07 0.53
C ALA A 159 -2.48 -11.36 1.50
N GLY A 160 -2.68 -10.51 2.51
CA GLY A 160 -3.75 -10.64 3.49
C GLY A 160 -3.42 -11.58 4.65
N LEU A 161 -4.43 -11.85 5.49
CA LEU A 161 -4.29 -12.73 6.66
C LEU A 161 -3.86 -14.16 6.30
N SER A 162 -4.23 -14.65 5.12
CA SER A 162 -3.82 -15.97 4.63
C SER A 162 -2.31 -16.06 4.43
N GLY A 163 -1.67 -15.01 3.89
CA GLY A 163 -0.22 -14.97 3.74
C GLY A 163 0.50 -14.90 5.09
N VAL A 164 -0.04 -14.16 6.04
CA VAL A 164 0.49 -14.10 7.42
C VAL A 164 0.40 -15.46 8.10
N ALA A 165 -0.74 -16.14 8.00
CA ALA A 165 -0.96 -17.45 8.60
C ALA A 165 -0.05 -18.52 7.97
N GLU A 166 0.15 -18.48 6.66
CA GLU A 166 1.03 -19.43 5.96
C GLU A 166 2.49 -19.27 6.38
N LEU A 167 3.01 -18.03 6.47
CA LEU A 167 4.36 -17.80 6.97
C LEU A 167 4.51 -18.32 8.42
N ASP A 168 3.56 -17.99 9.31
CA ASP A 168 3.60 -18.42 10.72
C ASP A 168 3.61 -19.97 10.84
N GLU A 169 2.73 -20.65 10.09
CA GLU A 169 2.65 -22.11 10.05
C GLU A 169 3.96 -22.74 9.57
N GLN A 170 4.52 -22.24 8.46
CA GLN A 170 5.77 -22.74 7.89
C GLN A 170 6.95 -22.53 8.84
N VAL A 171 7.07 -21.33 9.43
CA VAL A 171 8.15 -21.03 10.41
C VAL A 171 8.07 -21.96 11.60
N ARG A 172 6.90 -22.11 12.23
CA ARG A 172 6.72 -22.98 13.41
C ARG A 172 7.05 -24.44 13.11
N LYS A 173 6.68 -24.91 11.91
CA LYS A 173 6.88 -26.30 11.51
C LYS A 173 8.37 -26.69 11.41
N VAL A 174 9.20 -25.77 10.91
CA VAL A 174 10.61 -26.10 10.58
C VAL A 174 11.65 -25.38 11.46
N ALA A 175 11.23 -24.54 12.41
CA ALA A 175 12.12 -23.66 13.18
C ALA A 175 13.29 -24.40 13.84
N GLU A 176 13.04 -25.58 14.44
CA GLU A 176 14.06 -26.36 15.16
C GLU A 176 15.15 -26.93 14.25
N ARG A 177 14.83 -27.10 12.96
CA ARG A 177 15.74 -27.68 11.97
C ARG A 177 16.16 -26.69 10.89
N ALA A 178 15.72 -25.41 10.97
CA ALA A 178 15.92 -24.41 9.92
C ALA A 178 17.41 -24.18 9.56
N THR A 179 18.32 -24.40 10.51
CA THR A 179 19.77 -24.28 10.25
C THR A 179 20.31 -25.32 9.26
N GLU A 180 19.62 -26.45 9.07
CA GLU A 180 20.00 -27.47 8.09
C GLU A 180 19.89 -26.93 6.65
N LEU A 181 19.02 -25.93 6.41
CA LEU A 181 18.90 -25.24 5.12
C LEU A 181 20.18 -24.53 4.69
N THR A 182 21.14 -24.32 5.59
CA THR A 182 22.46 -23.78 5.25
C THR A 182 23.19 -24.65 4.21
N HIS A 183 22.97 -25.96 4.25
CA HIS A 183 23.69 -26.92 3.44
C HIS A 183 22.84 -27.58 2.35
N ASP A 184 21.52 -27.70 2.59
CA ASP A 184 20.61 -28.35 1.67
C ASP A 184 19.22 -27.71 1.75
N GLY A 185 18.75 -27.13 0.66
CA GLY A 185 17.41 -26.52 0.56
C GLY A 185 16.26 -27.53 0.71
N ALA A 186 16.52 -28.83 0.60
CA ALA A 186 15.57 -29.91 0.81
C ALA A 186 15.67 -30.56 2.21
N ALA A 187 16.53 -30.05 3.10
CA ALA A 187 16.78 -30.63 4.42
C ALA A 187 15.54 -30.66 5.32
N VAL A 188 14.56 -29.79 5.09
CA VAL A 188 13.31 -29.74 5.86
C VAL A 188 12.10 -29.80 4.91
N GLU A 189 11.02 -30.42 5.41
CA GLU A 189 9.74 -30.49 4.71
C GLU A 189 8.82 -29.38 5.18
N PHE A 190 8.51 -28.44 4.28
CA PHE A 190 7.55 -27.37 4.54
C PHE A 190 6.11 -27.85 4.36
N PRO A 191 5.13 -27.26 5.07
CA PRO A 191 3.74 -27.38 4.72
C PRO A 191 3.50 -26.96 3.27
N GLU A 192 2.54 -27.63 2.61
CA GLU A 192 2.15 -27.30 1.23
C GLU A 192 1.76 -25.83 1.08
N PRO A 193 2.36 -25.08 0.17
CA PRO A 193 2.02 -23.69 -0.07
C PRO A 193 0.57 -23.56 -0.59
N ARG A 194 -0.16 -22.55 -0.07
CA ARG A 194 -1.56 -22.28 -0.45
C ARG A 194 -1.76 -20.89 -1.02
N GLN A 195 -1.07 -19.91 -0.44
CA GLN A 195 -1.13 -18.51 -0.84
C GLN A 195 0.00 -18.12 -1.78
N PHE A 196 1.13 -18.76 -1.65
CA PHE A 196 2.32 -18.51 -2.48
C PHE A 196 2.61 -19.69 -3.39
N SER A 197 3.42 -19.46 -4.44
CA SER A 197 3.79 -20.52 -5.40
C SER A 197 4.77 -21.56 -4.84
N GLN A 198 5.46 -21.20 -3.78
CA GLN A 198 6.46 -22.04 -3.08
C GLN A 198 6.48 -21.65 -1.59
N PRO A 199 7.11 -22.44 -0.71
CA PRO A 199 7.31 -22.06 0.68
C PRO A 199 7.96 -20.69 0.80
N ILE A 200 7.37 -19.83 1.64
CA ILE A 200 7.87 -18.46 1.85
C ILE A 200 8.81 -18.36 3.05
N ALA A 201 8.66 -19.21 4.08
CA ALA A 201 9.55 -19.19 5.22
C ALA A 201 10.99 -19.50 4.80
N PHE A 202 11.93 -18.70 5.27
CA PHE A 202 13.37 -18.80 4.95
C PHE A 202 13.69 -18.74 3.45
N ASN A 203 12.82 -18.13 2.65
CA ASN A 203 12.92 -18.07 1.20
C ASN A 203 12.58 -16.66 0.67
N VAL A 204 12.92 -16.37 -0.60
CA VAL A 204 12.49 -15.20 -1.33
C VAL A 204 11.86 -15.63 -2.65
N LEU A 205 10.71 -15.05 -3.00
CA LEU A 205 9.98 -15.42 -4.22
C LEU A 205 9.93 -14.22 -5.15
N PRO A 206 10.68 -14.19 -6.27
CA PRO A 206 10.65 -13.10 -7.25
C PRO A 206 9.39 -13.17 -8.13
N LEU A 207 8.25 -13.37 -7.50
CA LEU A 207 6.95 -13.50 -8.13
C LEU A 207 5.88 -12.98 -7.16
N ALA A 208 5.56 -11.69 -7.24
CA ALA A 208 4.48 -11.11 -6.47
C ALA A 208 3.30 -10.76 -7.40
N GLY A 209 2.18 -11.49 -7.23
CA GLY A 209 1.02 -11.40 -8.10
C GLY A 209 1.05 -12.38 -9.28
N ALA A 210 0.02 -12.34 -10.13
CA ALA A 210 -0.07 -13.17 -11.32
C ALA A 210 0.84 -12.60 -12.43
N LEU A 211 1.37 -13.49 -13.27
CA LEU A 211 2.06 -13.10 -14.49
C LEU A 211 1.07 -12.58 -15.54
N VAL A 212 1.44 -11.48 -16.17
CA VAL A 212 0.77 -10.88 -17.32
C VAL A 212 1.86 -10.59 -18.34
N ASP A 213 1.91 -11.35 -19.40
CA ASP A 213 3.05 -11.39 -20.32
C ASP A 213 4.35 -11.75 -19.57
N ASP A 214 5.40 -10.94 -19.71
CA ASP A 214 6.72 -11.17 -19.10
C ASP A 214 6.88 -10.51 -17.71
N GLU A 215 5.85 -9.82 -17.21
CA GLU A 215 5.87 -9.10 -15.94
C GLU A 215 4.73 -9.55 -15.02
N THR A 216 4.85 -9.28 -13.73
CA THR A 216 3.75 -9.50 -12.80
C THR A 216 2.77 -8.32 -12.78
N GLU A 217 1.51 -8.58 -12.34
CA GLU A 217 0.55 -7.49 -12.10
C GLU A 217 1.10 -6.41 -11.16
N GLU A 218 1.95 -6.76 -10.19
CA GLU A 218 2.55 -5.80 -9.25
C GLU A 218 3.56 -4.88 -9.98
N GLU A 219 4.34 -5.40 -10.90
CA GLU A 219 5.28 -4.63 -11.72
C GLU A 219 4.55 -3.68 -12.67
N HIS A 220 3.45 -4.14 -13.28
CA HIS A 220 2.56 -3.27 -14.07
C HIS A 220 1.96 -2.14 -13.24
N LYS A 221 1.49 -2.43 -11.99
CA LYS A 221 0.97 -1.41 -11.08
C LYS A 221 2.04 -0.38 -10.74
N LEU A 222 3.23 -0.83 -10.35
CA LEU A 222 4.34 0.06 -10.03
C LEU A 222 4.61 1.05 -11.17
N ARG A 223 4.71 0.57 -12.41
CA ARG A 223 4.94 1.41 -13.58
C ARG A 223 3.79 2.38 -13.87
N ASN A 224 2.59 1.87 -13.98
CA ASN A 224 1.45 2.64 -14.47
C ASN A 224 0.94 3.63 -13.41
N GLU A 225 0.88 3.20 -12.16
CA GLU A 225 0.46 4.06 -11.06
C GLU A 225 1.47 5.19 -10.79
N SER A 226 2.79 4.90 -10.84
CA SER A 226 3.83 5.94 -10.68
C SER A 226 3.70 7.04 -11.73
N ARG A 227 3.43 6.66 -13.00
CA ARG A 227 3.20 7.63 -14.09
C ARG A 227 2.00 8.52 -13.80
N LYS A 228 0.90 7.94 -13.33
CA LYS A 228 -0.34 8.67 -13.05
C LYS A 228 -0.22 9.58 -11.83
N ILE A 229 0.37 9.10 -10.73
CA ILE A 229 0.51 9.85 -9.48
C ILE A 229 1.50 11.00 -9.59
N LEU A 230 2.66 10.74 -10.22
CA LEU A 230 3.69 11.76 -10.39
C LEU A 230 3.42 12.70 -11.56
N GLU A 231 2.40 12.41 -12.39
CA GLU A 231 2.05 13.16 -13.58
C GLU A 231 3.17 13.19 -14.64
N ILE A 232 3.90 12.05 -14.75
CA ILE A 232 4.99 11.85 -15.70
C ILE A 232 4.63 10.71 -16.66
N PRO A 233 3.85 10.95 -17.73
CA PRO A 233 3.40 9.87 -18.62
C PRO A 233 4.54 9.08 -19.27
N GLY A 234 5.68 9.73 -19.52
CA GLY A 234 6.86 9.14 -20.12
C GLY A 234 7.86 8.51 -19.15
N LEU A 235 7.54 8.41 -17.84
CA LEU A 235 8.44 7.82 -16.86
C LEU A 235 8.77 6.37 -17.22
N ARG A 236 10.06 6.06 -17.37
CA ARG A 236 10.54 4.69 -17.59
C ARG A 236 10.71 3.99 -16.27
N VAL A 237 10.03 2.85 -16.11
CA VAL A 237 10.03 2.08 -14.86
C VAL A 237 10.28 0.62 -15.20
N SER A 238 11.25 0.02 -14.54
CA SER A 238 11.48 -1.42 -14.51
C SER A 238 11.39 -1.87 -13.06
N GLY A 239 10.55 -2.86 -12.79
CA GLY A 239 10.35 -3.41 -11.45
C GLY A 239 10.67 -4.90 -11.40
N THR A 240 11.14 -5.38 -10.25
CA THR A 240 11.12 -6.79 -9.88
C THR A 240 10.46 -6.88 -8.51
N CYS A 241 9.27 -7.48 -8.49
CA CYS A 241 8.48 -7.59 -7.27
C CYS A 241 8.72 -8.92 -6.57
N VAL A 242 9.35 -8.85 -5.38
CA VAL A 242 9.80 -10.01 -4.61
C VAL A 242 9.00 -10.13 -3.32
N ARG A 243 8.49 -11.32 -3.03
CA ARG A 243 7.91 -11.65 -1.71
C ARG A 243 9.00 -12.16 -0.79
N VAL A 244 9.02 -11.66 0.45
CA VAL A 244 10.02 -12.01 1.47
C VAL A 244 9.34 -12.51 2.76
N PRO A 245 10.04 -13.30 3.61
CA PRO A 245 9.48 -13.89 4.83
C PRO A 245 9.43 -12.86 5.98
N VAL A 246 8.76 -11.76 5.74
CA VAL A 246 8.55 -10.66 6.68
C VAL A 246 7.05 -10.49 6.88
N PHE A 247 6.58 -10.39 8.12
CA PHE A 247 5.15 -10.31 8.41
C PHE A 247 4.53 -8.99 7.91
N THR A 248 5.14 -7.85 8.24
CA THR A 248 4.66 -6.52 7.87
C THR A 248 5.83 -5.59 7.56
N GLY A 249 5.62 -4.67 6.64
CA GLY A 249 6.60 -3.72 6.17
C GLY A 249 7.18 -4.11 4.80
N HIS A 250 6.84 -3.33 3.78
CA HIS A 250 7.47 -3.45 2.46
C HIS A 250 8.74 -2.62 2.42
N SER A 251 9.75 -3.15 1.74
CA SER A 251 10.96 -2.38 1.45
C SER A 251 11.24 -2.37 -0.04
N MET A 252 11.99 -1.38 -0.48
CA MET A 252 12.35 -1.20 -1.90
C MET A 252 13.75 -0.64 -2.03
N GLN A 253 14.57 -1.29 -2.87
CA GLN A 253 15.76 -0.69 -3.44
C GLN A 253 15.34 0.08 -4.68
N VAL A 254 15.71 1.35 -4.76
CA VAL A 254 15.40 2.24 -5.88
C VAL A 254 16.68 2.80 -6.47
N ASN A 255 16.85 2.67 -7.79
CA ASN A 255 17.82 3.36 -8.59
C ASN A 255 17.06 4.35 -9.48
N ALA A 256 17.16 5.64 -9.17
CA ALA A 256 16.46 6.72 -9.85
C ALA A 256 17.42 7.54 -10.71
N ARG A 257 17.04 7.83 -11.95
CA ARG A 257 17.79 8.69 -12.86
C ARG A 257 17.03 10.00 -13.08
N PHE A 258 17.76 11.10 -13.01
CA PHE A 258 17.21 12.44 -13.14
C PHE A 258 17.71 13.14 -14.41
N ALA A 259 16.98 14.19 -14.82
CA ALA A 259 17.37 15.04 -15.95
C ALA A 259 18.55 15.95 -15.59
N SER A 260 18.62 16.38 -14.32
CA SER A 260 19.67 17.24 -13.79
C SER A 260 20.43 16.55 -12.65
N PRO A 261 21.69 16.93 -12.37
CA PRO A 261 22.46 16.40 -11.24
C PRO A 261 21.75 16.61 -9.90
N LEU A 262 21.74 15.58 -9.07
CA LEU A 262 21.22 15.62 -7.70
C LEU A 262 22.18 14.86 -6.77
N SER A 263 22.89 15.61 -5.91
CA SER A 263 23.80 14.98 -4.96
C SER A 263 23.03 14.23 -3.84
N PRO A 264 23.61 13.16 -3.26
CA PRO A 264 23.02 12.48 -2.10
C PRO A 264 22.75 13.40 -0.90
N ALA A 265 23.64 14.37 -0.65
CA ALA A 265 23.48 15.36 0.41
C ALA A 265 22.25 16.25 0.15
N ARG A 266 22.13 16.78 -1.07
CA ARG A 266 20.96 17.60 -1.45
C ARG A 266 19.66 16.80 -1.40
N ALA A 267 19.69 15.54 -1.82
CA ALA A 267 18.54 14.65 -1.71
C ALA A 267 18.13 14.42 -0.25
N ALA A 268 19.09 14.22 0.66
CA ALA A 268 18.81 14.06 2.09
C ALA A 268 18.17 15.32 2.69
N GLU A 269 18.63 16.51 2.34
CA GLU A 269 18.02 17.78 2.76
C GLU A 269 16.57 17.89 2.32
N LEU A 270 16.28 17.61 1.04
CA LEU A 270 14.92 17.67 0.50
C LEU A 270 13.98 16.66 1.16
N LEU A 271 14.50 15.49 1.51
CA LEU A 271 13.73 14.42 2.12
C LEU A 271 13.49 14.62 3.62
N ALA A 272 14.36 15.35 4.31
CA ALA A 272 14.19 15.66 5.72
C ALA A 272 12.93 16.50 6.00
N ASP A 273 12.54 17.36 5.05
CA ASP A 273 11.35 18.23 5.14
C ASP A 273 10.15 17.69 4.37
N ALA A 274 10.27 16.51 3.72
CA ALA A 274 9.23 15.97 2.87
C ALA A 274 8.06 15.38 3.70
N PRO A 275 6.82 15.77 3.43
CA PRO A 275 5.66 15.21 4.13
C PRO A 275 5.56 13.69 3.97
N GLY A 276 5.32 12.98 5.07
CA GLY A 276 5.17 11.52 5.05
C GLY A 276 6.48 10.75 4.87
N VAL A 277 7.62 11.40 4.95
CA VAL A 277 8.97 10.81 4.84
C VAL A 277 9.73 10.98 6.15
N ALA A 278 10.55 10.02 6.50
CA ALA A 278 11.53 10.10 7.58
C ALA A 278 12.89 9.58 7.08
N VAL A 279 13.93 10.39 7.22
CA VAL A 279 15.30 9.97 6.87
C VAL A 279 15.84 9.07 7.96
N ASP A 280 16.47 7.96 7.58
CA ASP A 280 17.05 6.96 8.49
C ASP A 280 18.27 6.33 7.85
N ASP A 281 19.31 6.05 8.63
CA ASP A 281 20.54 5.44 8.10
C ASP A 281 20.31 4.02 7.55
N VAL A 282 19.49 3.24 8.25
CA VAL A 282 19.17 1.84 7.91
C VAL A 282 17.67 1.59 8.04
N PRO A 283 16.84 2.00 7.06
CA PRO A 283 15.41 1.77 7.10
C PRO A 283 15.09 0.27 7.01
N THR A 284 14.27 -0.23 7.95
CA THR A 284 13.91 -1.65 8.02
C THR A 284 12.40 -1.85 8.17
N PRO A 285 11.87 -3.01 7.74
CA PRO A 285 10.47 -3.35 7.97
C PRO A 285 10.05 -3.32 9.44
N LEU A 286 10.92 -3.81 10.34
CA LEU A 286 10.63 -3.82 11.79
C LEU A 286 10.48 -2.41 12.36
N LYS A 287 11.27 -1.43 11.87
CA LYS A 287 11.13 -0.04 12.27
C LYS A 287 9.88 0.61 11.70
N ALA A 288 9.54 0.25 10.47
CA ALA A 288 8.40 0.82 9.77
C ALA A 288 7.04 0.27 10.23
N ALA A 289 7.00 -0.98 10.70
CA ALA A 289 5.76 -1.61 11.14
C ALA A 289 5.08 -0.84 12.27
N GLY A 290 3.81 -0.46 12.08
CA GLY A 290 3.03 0.35 13.01
C GLY A 290 3.31 1.85 12.93
N GLN A 291 4.19 2.31 12.04
CA GLN A 291 4.55 3.73 11.87
C GLN A 291 3.95 4.32 10.59
N ASP A 292 3.77 5.64 10.57
CA ASP A 292 3.13 6.36 9.45
C ASP A 292 4.09 6.69 8.29
N PRO A 293 5.35 7.14 8.52
CA PRO A 293 6.19 7.61 7.42
C PRO A 293 6.77 6.48 6.57
N SER A 294 7.13 6.84 5.33
CA SER A 294 8.09 6.08 4.54
C SER A 294 9.50 6.43 5.01
N TYR A 295 10.20 5.48 5.59
CA TYR A 295 11.59 5.63 6.00
C TYR A 295 12.50 5.49 4.79
N VAL A 296 13.39 6.45 4.57
CA VAL A 296 14.34 6.46 3.46
C VAL A 296 15.77 6.60 3.95
N GLY A 297 16.66 5.82 3.37
CA GLY A 297 18.08 5.90 3.72
C GLY A 297 18.98 5.26 2.68
N ARG A 298 20.24 5.04 3.04
CA ARG A 298 21.24 4.49 2.12
C ARG A 298 21.40 5.33 0.84
N LEU A 299 21.15 6.65 0.95
CA LEU A 299 21.28 7.60 -0.15
C LEU A 299 22.73 7.65 -0.64
N ARG A 300 22.93 7.43 -1.94
CA ARG A 300 24.25 7.45 -2.57
C ARG A 300 24.13 7.70 -4.07
N SER A 301 25.20 8.18 -4.68
CA SER A 301 25.27 8.24 -6.14
C SER A 301 25.16 6.84 -6.73
N ASP A 302 24.47 6.74 -7.87
CA ASP A 302 24.42 5.53 -8.70
C ASP A 302 25.35 5.71 -9.88
N GLU A 303 26.51 5.03 -9.85
CA GLU A 303 27.54 5.13 -10.88
C GLU A 303 27.15 4.47 -12.21
N THR A 304 26.02 3.75 -12.23
CA THR A 304 25.54 3.05 -13.44
C THR A 304 24.71 3.94 -14.35
N ALA A 305 24.40 5.16 -13.93
CA ALA A 305 23.59 6.10 -14.70
C ALA A 305 24.03 7.56 -14.49
N ASP A 306 24.05 8.34 -15.57
CA ASP A 306 24.22 9.79 -15.47
C ASP A 306 23.09 10.38 -14.61
N ASN A 307 23.48 11.24 -13.65
CA ASN A 307 22.55 11.82 -12.66
C ASN A 307 21.75 10.76 -11.86
N GLY A 308 22.39 9.62 -11.59
CA GLY A 308 21.83 8.51 -10.86
C GLY A 308 21.89 8.69 -9.35
N LEU A 309 20.81 8.33 -8.65
CA LEU A 309 20.74 8.26 -7.20
C LEU A 309 20.17 6.89 -6.79
N ALA A 310 20.83 6.21 -5.87
CA ALA A 310 20.36 4.96 -5.29
C ALA A 310 20.00 5.17 -3.81
N PHE A 311 18.86 4.59 -3.38
CA PHE A 311 18.40 4.67 -2.01
C PHE A 311 17.53 3.46 -1.64
N PHE A 312 17.25 3.30 -0.36
CA PHE A 312 16.39 2.25 0.17
C PHE A 312 15.22 2.85 0.94
N VAL A 313 14.03 2.29 0.76
CA VAL A 313 12.81 2.73 1.44
C VAL A 313 12.20 1.56 2.19
N SER A 314 11.68 1.81 3.39
CA SER A 314 10.81 0.86 4.12
C SER A 314 9.59 1.58 4.66
N ASN A 315 8.41 0.96 4.56
CA ASN A 315 7.16 1.50 5.09
C ASN A 315 6.23 0.40 5.61
N ASP A 316 5.27 0.77 6.43
CA ASP A 316 4.16 -0.12 6.79
C ASP A 316 3.15 -0.21 5.63
N ASN A 317 3.08 -1.39 5.01
CA ASN A 317 2.21 -1.63 3.86
C ASN A 317 0.71 -1.65 4.20
N LEU A 318 0.34 -1.80 5.47
CA LEU A 318 -1.04 -1.76 5.94
C LEU A 318 -1.46 -0.34 6.37
N ARG A 319 -0.49 0.47 6.84
CA ARG A 319 -0.70 1.87 7.22
C ARG A 319 -0.49 2.78 6.01
N LYS A 320 0.72 3.30 5.79
CA LYS A 320 1.00 4.18 4.65
C LYS A 320 0.66 3.52 3.32
N GLY A 321 0.96 2.24 3.19
CA GLY A 321 0.67 1.47 1.98
C GLY A 321 -0.82 1.18 1.72
N ALA A 322 -1.75 1.54 2.64
CA ALA A 322 -3.18 1.25 2.48
C ALA A 322 -4.06 2.21 3.30
N ALA A 323 -4.27 1.90 4.59
CA ALA A 323 -5.27 2.54 5.43
C ALA A 323 -4.98 4.01 5.70
N LEU A 324 -3.72 4.37 5.98
CA LEU A 324 -3.36 5.75 6.32
C LEU A 324 -3.65 6.71 5.16
N ASN A 325 -3.21 6.37 3.94
CA ASN A 325 -3.46 7.24 2.80
C ASN A 325 -4.95 7.41 2.51
N ALA A 326 -5.75 6.36 2.70
CA ALA A 326 -7.21 6.45 2.55
C ALA A 326 -7.83 7.40 3.59
N VAL A 327 -7.36 7.36 4.84
CA VAL A 327 -7.81 8.30 5.90
C VAL A 327 -7.32 9.72 5.60
N GLN A 328 -6.07 9.89 5.17
CA GLN A 328 -5.54 11.20 4.76
C GLN A 328 -6.32 11.82 3.59
N ILE A 329 -6.76 11.02 2.62
CA ILE A 329 -7.67 11.50 1.55
C ILE A 329 -9.01 11.94 2.16
N ALA A 330 -9.55 11.20 3.14
CA ALA A 330 -10.78 11.61 3.83
C ALA A 330 -10.58 12.91 4.64
N GLU A 331 -9.41 13.14 5.24
CA GLU A 331 -9.05 14.41 5.89
C GLU A 331 -9.07 15.58 4.91
N LEU A 332 -8.53 15.40 3.69
CA LEU A 332 -8.57 16.41 2.64
C LEU A 332 -9.99 16.72 2.16
N LEU A 333 -10.94 15.79 2.30
CA LEU A 333 -12.35 16.02 1.98
C LEU A 333 -13.11 16.70 3.12
N ALA A 334 -12.57 16.64 4.35
CA ALA A 334 -13.16 17.25 5.54
C ALA A 334 -12.72 18.70 5.77
N ALA A 335 -11.58 19.10 5.17
CA ALA A 335 -11.02 20.45 5.25
C ALA A 335 -11.76 21.44 4.35
#